data_bcebe78348e534c4233e64c5d798d394
#
_entry.id   bcebe78348e534c4233e64c5d798d394
#
_cell.length_a   1.000
_cell.length_b   1.000
_cell.length_c   1.000
_cell.angle_alpha   90.00
_cell.angle_beta   90.00
_cell.angle_gamma   90.00
#
_symmetry.space_group_name_H-M   'P 1'
#
loop_
_entity.id
_entity.type
_entity.pdbx_description
1 polymer ?
#
loop_
_entity_poly.entity_id
_entity_poly.type
_entity_poly.pdbx_seq_one_letter_code
_entity_poly.pdbx_strand_id
1 'polypeptide(L)'
;RGGVWVDVGRPWNVLEANRLLLDELVRGTLVEGTVEDGVQIRGGVVIERGATVLSGAYIEGPVWISSGCRVGPNCYLRPYTYLAQGVRVGNACEIKGSVIMERTHIGHLSYIGDSVLGRGCNIGAGTITANLRFDERNVRASLKGKVVDTGHRKLGAFLGDGVKTGINVSIYPGVKIGHSSWIGPHSTVQRDIPPETVVIPRAEFEMRPRR
;
A
#
# COMPACT_ATOMS: atom_id res chain seq x y z
N ARG A 1 20.66 13.09 23.76
CA ARG A 1 19.51 12.29 23.32
C ARG A 1 20.01 11.46 22.16
N GLY A 2 20.17 10.13 22.30
CA GLY A 2 20.53 9.25 21.19
C GLY A 2 19.39 9.21 20.18
N GLY A 3 19.61 9.76 18.98
CA GLY A 3 18.67 9.65 17.87
C GLY A 3 18.71 8.24 17.27
N VAL A 4 17.58 7.75 16.76
CA VAL A 4 17.53 6.52 15.97
C VAL A 4 17.97 6.85 14.56
N TRP A 5 18.96 6.12 14.05
CA TRP A 5 19.43 6.23 12.66
C TRP A 5 19.15 4.93 11.92
N VAL A 6 18.64 5.02 10.69
CA VAL A 6 18.36 3.88 9.82
C VAL A 6 18.91 4.16 8.44
N ASP A 7 19.67 3.23 7.89
CA ASP A 7 20.11 3.27 6.49
C ASP A 7 18.97 2.79 5.58
N VAL A 8 18.54 3.65 4.65
CA VAL A 8 17.50 3.35 3.66
C VAL A 8 18.13 2.98 2.32
N GLY A 9 18.98 1.94 2.33
CA GLY A 9 19.66 1.44 1.13
C GLY A 9 18.86 0.44 0.29
N ARG A 10 17.69 -0.01 0.77
CA ARG A 10 16.84 -1.00 0.11
C ARG A 10 15.38 -0.56 0.18
N PRO A 11 14.52 -0.96 -0.78
CA PRO A 11 13.10 -0.54 -0.78
C PRO A 11 12.36 -0.85 0.52
N TRP A 12 12.60 -1.99 1.15
CA TRP A 12 11.96 -2.38 2.41
C TRP A 12 12.47 -1.63 3.63
N ASN A 13 13.67 -1.03 3.58
CA ASN A 13 14.13 -0.19 4.68
C ASN A 13 13.25 1.07 4.85
N VAL A 14 12.51 1.48 3.82
CA VAL A 14 11.48 2.54 3.95
C VAL A 14 10.40 2.14 4.96
N LEU A 15 9.97 0.88 4.96
CA LEU A 15 8.98 0.37 5.91
C LEU A 15 9.53 0.30 7.34
N GLU A 16 10.81 -0.07 7.49
CA GLU A 16 11.50 -0.07 8.78
C GLU A 16 11.61 1.35 9.35
N ALA A 17 12.05 2.29 8.53
CA ALA A 17 12.14 3.69 8.90
C ALA A 17 10.76 4.28 9.27
N ASN A 18 9.72 3.95 8.49
CA ASN A 18 8.35 4.35 8.78
C ASN A 18 7.87 3.83 10.14
N ARG A 19 8.16 2.58 10.48
CA ARG A 19 7.80 2.01 11.79
C ARG A 19 8.42 2.81 12.93
N LEU A 20 9.73 3.04 12.86
CA LEU A 20 10.45 3.78 13.89
C LEU A 20 9.93 5.21 14.03
N LEU A 21 9.65 5.88 12.92
CA LEU A 21 9.10 7.24 12.94
C LEU A 21 7.69 7.27 13.54
N LEU A 22 6.82 6.33 13.17
CA LEU A 22 5.46 6.29 13.73
C LEU A 22 5.46 5.93 15.21
N ASP A 23 6.33 5.02 15.68
CA ASP A 23 6.49 4.71 17.10
C ASP A 23 6.97 5.93 17.90
N GLU A 24 7.82 6.77 17.33
CA GLU A 24 8.32 7.97 18.00
C GLU A 24 7.33 9.14 17.95
N LEU A 25 6.70 9.37 16.81
CA LEU A 25 5.91 10.59 16.56
C LEU A 25 4.44 10.42 16.92
N VAL A 26 3.87 9.23 16.83
CA VAL A 26 2.45 8.96 17.12
C VAL A 26 2.29 8.47 18.56
N ARG A 27 2.38 9.39 19.50
CA ARG A 27 2.29 9.08 20.95
C ARG A 27 0.86 9.08 21.51
N GLY A 28 -0.12 9.35 20.68
CA GLY A 28 -1.54 9.44 21.03
C GLY A 28 -2.34 9.83 19.80
N THR A 29 -3.64 10.05 19.99
CA THR A 29 -4.51 10.49 18.88
C THR A 29 -4.54 12.00 18.81
N LEU A 30 -4.19 12.56 17.64
CA LEU A 30 -4.28 13.98 17.30
C LEU A 30 -5.15 14.13 16.05
N VAL A 31 -6.28 14.79 16.18
CA VAL A 31 -7.22 15.06 15.09
C VAL A 31 -7.32 16.54 14.82
N GLU A 32 -6.76 17.00 13.73
CA GLU A 32 -6.89 18.37 13.21
C GLU A 32 -7.74 18.44 11.94
N GLY A 33 -7.98 17.28 11.31
CA GLY A 33 -8.83 17.11 10.13
C GLY A 33 -10.30 16.90 10.46
N THR A 34 -11.09 16.57 9.45
CA THR A 34 -12.51 16.27 9.58
C THR A 34 -12.71 14.76 9.71
N VAL A 35 -13.47 14.36 10.73
CA VAL A 35 -13.84 12.95 10.96
C VAL A 35 -15.35 12.87 11.06
N GLU A 36 -15.98 12.09 10.18
CA GLU A 36 -17.44 11.89 10.18
C GLU A 36 -17.89 10.97 11.31
N ASP A 37 -19.16 11.06 11.67
CA ASP A 37 -19.78 10.13 12.61
C ASP A 37 -19.67 8.68 12.10
N GLY A 38 -19.50 7.73 13.04
CA GLY A 38 -19.35 6.30 12.72
C GLY A 38 -17.95 5.86 12.35
N VAL A 39 -16.96 6.75 12.39
CA VAL A 39 -15.52 6.38 12.32
C VAL A 39 -15.09 5.79 13.64
N GLN A 40 -14.34 4.69 13.60
CA GLN A 40 -13.73 4.09 14.79
C GLN A 40 -12.21 4.23 14.77
N ILE A 41 -11.65 4.80 15.83
CA ILE A 41 -10.20 4.99 16.01
C ILE A 41 -9.76 4.23 17.25
N ARG A 42 -8.69 3.43 17.12
CA ARG A 42 -8.04 2.71 18.22
C ARG A 42 -6.53 2.93 18.18
N GLY A 43 -5.94 3.19 19.33
CA GLY A 43 -4.51 3.52 19.45
C GLY A 43 -4.20 4.93 18.99
N GLY A 44 -2.91 5.22 18.80
CA GLY A 44 -2.46 6.54 18.36
C GLY A 44 -2.68 6.77 16.87
N VAL A 45 -3.35 7.87 16.50
CA VAL A 45 -3.60 8.24 15.11
C VAL A 45 -3.43 9.73 14.94
N VAL A 46 -2.66 10.15 13.94
CA VAL A 46 -2.55 11.55 13.53
C VAL A 46 -3.37 11.77 12.28
N ILE A 47 -4.29 12.73 12.32
CA ILE A 47 -5.11 13.18 11.18
C ILE A 47 -4.87 14.68 11.02
N GLU A 48 -4.06 15.04 10.02
CA GLU A 48 -3.66 16.42 9.78
C GLU A 48 -4.83 17.28 9.26
N ARG A 49 -4.68 18.59 9.44
CA ARG A 49 -5.62 19.61 8.92
C ARG A 49 -5.83 19.44 7.42
N GLY A 50 -7.09 19.47 6.97
CA GLY A 50 -7.48 19.28 5.57
C GLY A 50 -7.64 17.82 5.14
N ALA A 51 -7.31 16.86 5.99
CA ALA A 51 -7.68 15.47 5.78
C ALA A 51 -9.15 15.25 6.15
N THR A 52 -9.80 14.30 5.46
CA THR A 52 -11.20 13.91 5.74
C THR A 52 -11.28 12.39 5.88
N VAL A 53 -11.86 11.93 6.97
CA VAL A 53 -12.14 10.52 7.25
C VAL A 53 -13.65 10.32 7.27
N LEU A 54 -14.14 9.44 6.40
CA LEU A 54 -15.55 9.21 6.16
C LEU A 54 -16.10 8.08 7.03
N SER A 55 -17.40 8.08 7.21
CA SER A 55 -18.17 7.11 8.01
C SER A 55 -17.81 5.65 7.68
N GLY A 56 -17.82 4.80 8.71
CA GLY A 56 -17.49 3.39 8.60
C GLY A 56 -16.00 3.06 8.46
N ALA A 57 -15.11 4.05 8.42
CA ALA A 57 -13.69 3.79 8.48
C ALA A 57 -13.28 3.26 9.87
N TYR A 58 -12.46 2.20 9.88
CA TYR A 58 -11.86 1.63 11.08
C TYR A 58 -10.34 1.84 11.03
N ILE A 59 -9.77 2.48 12.06
CA ILE A 59 -8.35 2.85 12.07
C ILE A 59 -7.69 2.33 13.34
N GLU A 60 -6.69 1.48 13.18
CA GLU A 60 -5.83 1.00 14.26
C GLU A 60 -4.43 1.60 14.14
N GLY A 61 -4.05 2.39 15.12
CA GLY A 61 -2.73 3.01 15.19
C GLY A 61 -1.57 2.07 15.57
N PRO A 62 -0.33 2.51 15.37
CA PRO A 62 0.01 3.86 14.92
C PRO A 62 -0.26 4.09 13.43
N VAL A 63 -0.97 5.18 13.10
CA VAL A 63 -1.31 5.58 11.72
C VAL A 63 -1.13 7.09 11.58
N TRP A 64 -0.63 7.53 10.42
CA TRP A 64 -0.52 8.94 10.08
C TRP A 64 -1.26 9.23 8.76
N ILE A 65 -2.19 10.16 8.80
CA ILE A 65 -2.99 10.61 7.66
C ILE A 65 -2.66 12.07 7.40
N SER A 66 -1.88 12.32 6.36
CA SER A 66 -1.43 13.70 6.04
C SER A 66 -2.53 14.56 5.42
N SER A 67 -2.24 15.84 5.29
CA SER A 67 -3.16 16.85 4.77
C SER A 67 -3.74 16.49 3.40
N GLY A 68 -4.99 16.85 3.14
CA GLY A 68 -5.68 16.62 1.87
C GLY A 68 -6.03 15.16 1.58
N CYS A 69 -5.75 14.23 2.48
CA CYS A 69 -6.18 12.85 2.35
C CYS A 69 -7.69 12.72 2.45
N ARG A 70 -8.26 11.77 1.69
CA ARG A 70 -9.65 11.33 1.82
C ARG A 70 -9.67 9.83 2.07
N VAL A 71 -10.17 9.42 3.24
CA VAL A 71 -10.14 8.05 3.74
C VAL A 71 -11.56 7.56 3.99
N GLY A 72 -11.92 6.44 3.37
CA GLY A 72 -13.25 5.85 3.49
C GLY A 72 -14.16 6.15 2.28
N PRO A 73 -15.48 5.80 2.39
CA PRO A 73 -16.10 5.15 3.55
C PRO A 73 -15.69 3.67 3.71
N ASN A 74 -16.04 3.04 4.85
CA ASN A 74 -15.94 1.59 5.09
C ASN A 74 -14.56 1.00 4.70
N CYS A 75 -13.47 1.60 5.13
CA CYS A 75 -12.12 1.10 4.90
C CYS A 75 -11.43 0.74 6.22
N TYR A 76 -10.35 -0.03 6.15
CA TYR A 76 -9.58 -0.44 7.30
C TYR A 76 -8.12 -0.02 7.17
N LEU A 77 -7.68 0.90 8.02
CA LEU A 77 -6.27 1.27 8.16
C LEU A 77 -5.70 0.59 9.39
N ARG A 78 -4.67 -0.21 9.18
CA ARG A 78 -3.99 -1.00 10.22
C ARG A 78 -2.67 -0.34 10.63
N PRO A 79 -2.09 -0.81 11.76
CA PRO A 79 -0.87 -0.23 12.30
C PRO A 79 0.26 -0.08 11.28
N TYR A 80 1.03 0.98 11.48
CA TYR A 80 2.17 1.38 10.65
C TYR A 80 1.81 1.79 9.22
N THR A 81 0.59 2.26 9.01
CA THR A 81 0.18 2.87 7.75
C THR A 81 0.49 4.38 7.78
N TYR A 82 1.21 4.84 6.77
CA TYR A 82 1.45 6.25 6.49
C TYR A 82 0.80 6.62 5.16
N LEU A 83 -0.07 7.62 5.18
CA LEU A 83 -0.69 8.20 3.99
C LEU A 83 -0.14 9.61 3.79
N ALA A 84 0.64 9.81 2.74
CA ALA A 84 1.18 11.11 2.37
C ALA A 84 0.08 12.04 1.81
N GLN A 85 0.43 13.29 1.57
CA GLN A 85 -0.49 14.35 1.17
C GLN A 85 -1.37 13.96 -0.04
N GLY A 86 -2.68 14.16 0.09
CA GLY A 86 -3.64 14.00 -1.00
C GLY A 86 -3.93 12.56 -1.41
N VAL A 87 -3.52 11.57 -0.61
CA VAL A 87 -3.86 10.17 -0.83
C VAL A 87 -5.36 9.95 -0.68
N ARG A 88 -5.92 9.10 -1.54
CA ARG A 88 -7.32 8.67 -1.46
C ARG A 88 -7.41 7.18 -1.24
N VAL A 89 -8.08 6.79 -0.16
CA VAL A 89 -8.42 5.41 0.16
C VAL A 89 -9.92 5.29 0.18
N GLY A 90 -10.48 4.44 -0.69
CA GLY A 90 -11.93 4.34 -0.85
C GLY A 90 -12.52 3.10 -0.19
N ASN A 91 -13.77 2.80 -0.60
CA ASN A 91 -14.60 1.78 0.01
C ASN A 91 -13.99 0.37 -0.07
N ALA A 92 -14.11 -0.37 1.03
CA ALA A 92 -13.65 -1.75 1.20
C ALA A 92 -12.15 -1.94 0.87
N CYS A 93 -11.32 -0.92 1.13
CA CYS A 93 -9.88 -1.03 1.05
C CYS A 93 -9.29 -1.31 2.42
N GLU A 94 -8.31 -2.20 2.48
CA GLU A 94 -7.50 -2.46 3.67
C GLU A 94 -6.05 -2.09 3.40
N ILE A 95 -5.44 -1.30 4.29
CA ILE A 95 -4.02 -0.92 4.19
C ILE A 95 -3.33 -1.24 5.51
N LYS A 96 -2.20 -1.93 5.43
CA LYS A 96 -1.45 -2.40 6.60
C LYS A 96 0.05 -2.20 6.41
N GLY A 97 0.72 -1.61 7.40
CA GLY A 97 2.19 -1.57 7.46
C GLY A 97 2.83 -0.96 6.21
N SER A 98 2.17 -0.02 5.57
CA SER A 98 2.50 0.47 4.24
C SER A 98 2.74 1.98 4.21
N VAL A 99 3.59 2.40 3.28
CA VAL A 99 3.84 3.80 2.98
C VAL A 99 3.22 4.12 1.62
N ILE A 100 2.23 5.01 1.62
CA ILE A 100 1.53 5.45 0.42
C ILE A 100 1.92 6.90 0.14
N MET A 101 2.63 7.11 -0.96
CA MET A 101 3.15 8.44 -1.32
C MET A 101 2.05 9.33 -1.93
N GLU A 102 2.39 10.60 -2.10
CA GLU A 102 1.46 11.70 -2.41
C GLU A 102 0.57 11.43 -3.63
N ARG A 103 -0.68 11.84 -3.55
CA ARG A 103 -1.69 11.78 -4.61
C ARG A 103 -1.95 10.39 -5.19
N THR A 104 -1.60 9.35 -4.46
CA THR A 104 -1.93 7.96 -4.84
C THR A 104 -3.38 7.65 -4.51
N HIS A 105 -4.07 6.96 -5.42
CA HIS A 105 -5.46 6.58 -5.30
C HIS A 105 -5.62 5.07 -5.19
N ILE A 106 -6.30 4.60 -4.14
CA ILE A 106 -6.66 3.20 -3.87
C ILE A 106 -8.17 3.19 -3.66
N GLY A 107 -8.93 3.11 -4.77
CA GLY A 107 -10.35 3.49 -4.77
C GLY A 107 -11.29 2.45 -4.19
N HIS A 108 -11.07 1.17 -4.42
CA HIS A 108 -12.08 0.14 -4.14
C HIS A 108 -11.48 -1.24 -3.91
N LEU A 109 -12.04 -2.01 -2.93
CA LEU A 109 -11.90 -3.46 -2.81
C LEU A 109 -10.45 -3.98 -2.81
N SER A 110 -9.48 -3.21 -2.36
CA SER A 110 -8.06 -3.52 -2.49
C SER A 110 -7.41 -3.81 -1.16
N TYR A 111 -6.42 -4.71 -1.16
CA TYR A 111 -5.56 -4.95 -0.01
C TYR A 111 -4.12 -4.55 -0.32
N ILE A 112 -3.58 -3.62 0.47
CA ILE A 112 -2.20 -3.14 0.37
C ILE A 112 -1.50 -3.44 1.70
N GLY A 113 -0.70 -4.49 1.72
CA GLY A 113 0.00 -4.94 2.92
C GLY A 113 1.52 -4.84 2.80
N ASP A 114 2.17 -4.28 3.82
CA ASP A 114 3.63 -4.22 3.98
C ASP A 114 4.35 -3.75 2.68
N SER A 115 3.81 -2.68 2.06
CA SER A 115 4.16 -2.21 0.71
C SER A 115 4.55 -0.74 0.70
N VAL A 116 5.27 -0.33 -0.34
CA VAL A 116 5.54 1.08 -0.64
C VAL A 116 4.96 1.40 -2.01
N LEU A 117 4.04 2.36 -2.06
CA LEU A 117 3.49 2.88 -3.30
C LEU A 117 4.01 4.29 -3.55
N GLY A 118 4.59 4.51 -4.72
CA GLY A 118 5.09 5.81 -5.18
C GLY A 118 4.00 6.85 -5.37
N ARG A 119 4.40 8.03 -5.82
CA ARG A 119 3.51 9.17 -6.02
C ARG A 119 2.58 8.97 -7.20
N GLY A 120 1.34 9.44 -7.08
CA GLY A 120 0.41 9.47 -8.20
C GLY A 120 0.04 8.11 -8.77
N CYS A 121 0.22 7.03 -8.03
CA CYS A 121 -0.26 5.72 -8.43
C CYS A 121 -1.78 5.68 -8.50
N ASN A 122 -2.33 4.88 -9.41
CA ASN A 122 -3.75 4.61 -9.48
C ASN A 122 -4.01 3.11 -9.42
N ILE A 123 -4.57 2.66 -8.30
CA ILE A 123 -4.78 1.26 -8.00
C ILE A 123 -6.20 0.86 -8.37
N GLY A 124 -6.32 0.01 -9.40
CA GLY A 124 -7.60 -0.52 -9.86
C GLY A 124 -8.27 -1.41 -8.81
N ALA A 125 -9.59 -1.46 -8.84
CA ALA A 125 -10.41 -2.22 -7.90
C ALA A 125 -9.98 -3.70 -7.81
N GLY A 126 -9.94 -4.24 -6.60
CA GLY A 126 -9.54 -5.64 -6.37
C GLY A 126 -8.05 -5.92 -6.52
N THR A 127 -7.20 -4.88 -6.53
CA THR A 127 -5.74 -5.10 -6.52
C THR A 127 -5.28 -5.58 -5.15
N ILE A 128 -4.51 -6.66 -5.13
CA ILE A 128 -3.98 -7.29 -3.91
C ILE A 128 -2.47 -7.33 -3.96
N THR A 129 -1.80 -6.78 -2.95
CA THR A 129 -0.38 -7.02 -2.72
C THR A 129 -0.24 -8.19 -1.74
N ALA A 130 0.07 -9.38 -2.24
CA ALA A 130 0.37 -10.51 -1.37
C ALA A 130 1.65 -10.20 -0.56
N ASN A 131 1.63 -10.49 0.73
CA ASN A 131 2.74 -10.16 1.64
C ASN A 131 3.29 -11.37 2.42
N LEU A 132 2.79 -12.57 2.18
CA LEU A 132 3.23 -13.80 2.82
C LEU A 132 3.47 -14.88 1.76
N ARG A 133 4.57 -15.61 1.90
CA ARG A 133 4.85 -16.80 1.08
C ARG A 133 4.08 -18.01 1.62
N PHE A 134 3.76 -18.98 0.76
CA PHE A 134 3.10 -20.23 1.16
C PHE A 134 3.94 -21.08 2.13
N ASP A 135 5.28 -21.03 2.02
CA ASP A 135 6.21 -21.76 2.89
C ASP A 135 6.54 -20.99 4.19
N GLU A 136 5.92 -19.83 4.38
CA GLU A 136 6.05 -18.93 5.53
C GLU A 136 7.50 -18.46 5.84
N ARG A 137 8.44 -18.71 4.94
CA ARG A 137 9.82 -18.22 5.03
C ARG A 137 9.90 -16.73 4.68
N ASN A 138 11.06 -16.14 4.90
CA ASN A 138 11.33 -14.77 4.50
C ASN A 138 11.06 -14.56 3.01
N VAL A 139 10.51 -13.40 2.70
CA VAL A 139 10.31 -12.96 1.31
C VAL A 139 11.68 -12.74 0.67
N ARG A 140 11.83 -13.20 -0.55
CA ARG A 140 13.01 -12.96 -1.37
C ARG A 140 12.70 -11.91 -2.42
N ALA A 141 13.63 -10.99 -2.66
CA ALA A 141 13.46 -9.94 -3.65
C ALA A 141 14.71 -9.84 -4.55
N SER A 142 14.53 -9.41 -5.78
CA SER A 142 15.65 -9.12 -6.67
C SER A 142 16.30 -7.79 -6.28
N LEU A 143 17.60 -7.74 -6.19
CA LEU A 143 18.39 -6.53 -5.95
C LEU A 143 19.63 -6.54 -6.84
N LYS A 144 19.74 -5.56 -7.75
CA LYS A 144 20.85 -5.49 -8.72
C LYS A 144 21.10 -6.82 -9.45
N GLY A 145 20.03 -7.45 -9.93
CA GLY A 145 20.08 -8.72 -10.67
C GLY A 145 20.32 -9.98 -9.82
N LYS A 146 20.43 -9.86 -8.50
CA LYS A 146 20.57 -11.01 -7.59
C LYS A 146 19.34 -11.14 -6.71
N VAL A 147 18.90 -12.37 -6.45
CA VAL A 147 17.82 -12.65 -5.52
C VAL A 147 18.40 -12.73 -4.11
N VAL A 148 17.93 -11.87 -3.21
CA VAL A 148 18.40 -11.79 -1.82
C VAL A 148 17.27 -12.12 -0.85
N ASP A 149 17.62 -12.62 0.32
CA ASP A 149 16.70 -12.72 1.47
C ASP A 149 16.52 -11.32 2.05
N THR A 150 15.26 -10.90 2.21
CA THR A 150 14.96 -9.55 2.73
C THR A 150 14.99 -9.48 4.26
N GLY A 151 15.04 -10.61 4.95
CA GLY A 151 14.90 -10.69 6.40
C GLY A 151 13.46 -10.56 6.90
N HIS A 152 12.49 -10.31 6.00
CA HIS A 152 11.09 -10.10 6.37
C HIS A 152 10.23 -11.31 6.00
N ARG A 153 9.52 -11.88 6.98
CA ARG A 153 8.52 -12.93 6.74
C ARG A 153 7.28 -12.38 6.01
N LYS A 154 6.91 -11.13 6.29
CA LYS A 154 5.83 -10.41 5.61
C LYS A 154 6.41 -9.20 4.90
N LEU A 155 6.24 -9.14 3.59
CA LEU A 155 6.69 -8.05 2.74
C LEU A 155 5.85 -8.05 1.46
N GLY A 156 5.21 -6.93 1.16
CA GLY A 156 4.38 -6.76 -0.02
C GLY A 156 5.17 -6.32 -1.26
N ALA A 157 4.66 -5.32 -1.95
CA ALA A 157 5.19 -4.86 -3.22
C ALA A 157 5.75 -3.41 -3.14
N PHE A 158 6.58 -3.07 -4.12
CA PHE A 158 7.18 -1.74 -4.26
C PHE A 158 6.82 -1.17 -5.63
N LEU A 159 5.95 -0.17 -5.67
CA LEU A 159 5.50 0.48 -6.89
C LEU A 159 6.18 1.85 -7.02
N GLY A 160 6.80 2.09 -8.15
CA GLY A 160 7.35 3.40 -8.50
C GLY A 160 6.25 4.43 -8.78
N ASP A 161 6.65 5.69 -8.96
CA ASP A 161 5.73 6.80 -9.22
C ASP A 161 4.89 6.56 -10.49
N GLY A 162 3.62 6.95 -10.47
CA GLY A 162 2.73 6.91 -11.63
C GLY A 162 2.32 5.52 -12.11
N VAL A 163 2.58 4.47 -11.33
CA VAL A 163 2.11 3.11 -11.67
C VAL A 163 0.58 3.06 -11.66
N LYS A 164 0.00 2.42 -12.69
CA LYS A 164 -1.44 2.17 -12.77
C LYS A 164 -1.71 0.68 -12.85
N THR A 165 -2.64 0.18 -12.04
CA THR A 165 -3.14 -1.19 -12.16
C THR A 165 -4.56 -1.20 -12.69
N GLY A 166 -4.88 -2.17 -13.54
CA GLY A 166 -6.25 -2.52 -13.88
C GLY A 166 -6.95 -3.19 -12.70
N ILE A 167 -8.17 -3.64 -12.92
CA ILE A 167 -8.95 -4.36 -11.89
C ILE A 167 -8.39 -5.76 -11.65
N ASN A 168 -8.56 -6.27 -10.41
CA ASN A 168 -8.20 -7.64 -10.00
C ASN A 168 -6.75 -8.02 -10.33
N VAL A 169 -5.82 -7.12 -10.06
CA VAL A 169 -4.39 -7.39 -10.20
C VAL A 169 -3.85 -8.00 -8.91
N SER A 170 -3.14 -9.12 -9.03
CA SER A 170 -2.43 -9.77 -7.92
C SER A 170 -0.94 -9.55 -8.06
N ILE A 171 -0.30 -9.02 -7.01
CA ILE A 171 1.14 -8.75 -7.00
C ILE A 171 1.80 -9.61 -5.93
N TYR A 172 2.82 -10.38 -6.32
CA TYR A 172 3.54 -11.29 -5.42
C TYR A 172 4.43 -10.55 -4.43
N PRO A 173 4.75 -11.20 -3.28
CA PRO A 173 5.61 -10.62 -2.24
C PRO A 173 6.99 -10.26 -2.78
N GLY A 174 7.49 -9.08 -2.43
CA GLY A 174 8.82 -8.59 -2.80
C GLY A 174 8.97 -8.08 -4.24
N VAL A 175 7.90 -8.10 -5.03
CA VAL A 175 7.91 -7.61 -6.42
C VAL A 175 8.06 -6.09 -6.46
N LYS A 176 8.85 -5.62 -7.41
CA LYS A 176 9.00 -4.20 -7.74
C LYS A 176 8.39 -3.90 -9.11
N ILE A 177 7.59 -2.84 -9.19
CA ILE A 177 7.04 -2.32 -10.44
C ILE A 177 7.64 -0.94 -10.69
N GLY A 178 8.39 -0.80 -11.78
CA GLY A 178 9.05 0.45 -12.15
C GLY A 178 8.04 1.57 -12.42
N HIS A 179 8.50 2.82 -12.26
CA HIS A 179 7.65 4.00 -12.44
C HIS A 179 6.95 4.04 -13.81
N SER A 180 5.81 4.71 -13.89
CA SER A 180 5.03 4.93 -15.10
C SER A 180 4.59 3.66 -15.84
N SER A 181 4.62 2.50 -15.16
CA SER A 181 4.18 1.23 -15.74
C SER A 181 2.68 1.01 -15.56
N TRP A 182 2.08 0.36 -16.53
CA TRP A 182 0.65 0.01 -16.53
C TRP A 182 0.47 -1.50 -16.51
N ILE A 183 -0.27 -1.98 -15.53
CA ILE A 183 -0.55 -3.40 -15.36
C ILE A 183 -1.98 -3.67 -15.77
N GLY A 184 -2.17 -4.43 -16.83
CA GLY A 184 -3.50 -4.76 -17.35
C GLY A 184 -4.36 -5.53 -16.36
N PRO A 185 -5.69 -5.52 -16.52
CA PRO A 185 -6.63 -6.16 -15.61
C PRO A 185 -6.38 -7.68 -15.54
N HIS A 186 -6.71 -8.27 -14.37
CA HIS A 186 -6.54 -9.72 -14.09
C HIS A 186 -5.10 -10.24 -14.22
N SER A 187 -4.10 -9.36 -14.16
CA SER A 187 -2.70 -9.77 -14.19
C SER A 187 -2.25 -10.36 -12.87
N THR A 188 -1.46 -11.43 -12.93
CA THR A 188 -0.69 -11.95 -11.79
C THR A 188 0.78 -11.59 -11.98
N VAL A 189 1.26 -10.61 -11.21
CA VAL A 189 2.62 -10.08 -11.32
C VAL A 189 3.54 -10.84 -10.37
N GLN A 190 4.32 -11.76 -10.91
CA GLN A 190 5.19 -12.67 -10.14
C GLN A 190 6.66 -12.27 -10.14
N ARG A 191 7.04 -11.30 -10.96
CA ARG A 191 8.42 -10.81 -11.14
C ARG A 191 8.45 -9.30 -11.32
N ASP A 192 9.61 -8.73 -11.11
CA ASP A 192 9.81 -7.30 -11.29
C ASP A 192 9.44 -6.83 -12.69
N ILE A 193 8.83 -5.68 -12.77
CA ILE A 193 8.46 -5.01 -14.02
C ILE A 193 9.36 -3.79 -14.19
N PRO A 194 10.07 -3.65 -15.32
CA PRO A 194 10.86 -2.47 -15.63
C PRO A 194 10.00 -1.19 -15.66
N PRO A 195 10.60 0.00 -15.49
CA PRO A 195 9.89 1.26 -15.70
C PRO A 195 9.26 1.37 -17.10
N GLU A 196 8.21 2.20 -17.21
CA GLU A 196 7.55 2.56 -18.48
C GLU A 196 7.07 1.36 -19.28
N THR A 197 6.69 0.28 -18.58
CA THR A 197 6.27 -0.99 -19.20
C THR A 197 4.76 -1.16 -19.13
N VAL A 198 4.15 -1.62 -20.23
CA VAL A 198 2.75 -2.05 -20.25
C VAL A 198 2.70 -3.57 -20.20
N VAL A 199 2.07 -4.11 -19.14
CA VAL A 199 1.79 -5.53 -19.00
C VAL A 199 0.40 -5.82 -19.50
N ILE A 200 0.29 -6.65 -20.54
CA ILE A 200 -0.99 -7.05 -21.13
C ILE A 200 -1.18 -8.54 -20.86
N PRO A 201 -2.13 -8.92 -19.99
CA PRO A 201 -2.46 -10.33 -19.77
C PRO A 201 -3.12 -10.91 -21.03
N ARG A 202 -2.83 -12.16 -21.33
CA ARG A 202 -3.56 -12.91 -22.35
C ARG A 202 -4.56 -13.81 -21.65
N ALA A 203 -5.84 -13.64 -21.96
CA ALA A 203 -6.92 -14.51 -21.52
C ALA A 203 -7.40 -15.35 -22.70
N GLU A 204 -7.47 -16.65 -22.51
CA GLU A 204 -8.13 -17.57 -23.46
C GLU A 204 -9.45 -18.02 -22.83
N PHE A 205 -10.53 -18.02 -23.61
CA PHE A 205 -11.82 -18.54 -23.17
C PHE A 205 -12.53 -19.27 -24.31
N GLU A 206 -13.25 -20.30 -23.94
CA GLU A 206 -14.08 -21.08 -24.87
C GLU A 206 -15.54 -20.64 -24.77
N MET A 207 -16.18 -20.43 -25.92
CA MET A 207 -17.62 -20.16 -25.98
C MET A 207 -18.37 -21.42 -26.38
N ARG A 208 -19.37 -21.79 -25.59
CA ARG A 208 -20.26 -22.92 -25.86
C ARG A 208 -21.72 -22.45 -25.78
N PRO A 209 -22.60 -22.95 -26.66
CA PRO A 209 -24.02 -22.69 -26.53
C PRO A 209 -24.54 -23.19 -25.19
N ARG A 210 -25.38 -22.42 -24.54
CA ARG A 210 -26.12 -22.89 -23.34
C ARG A 210 -27.17 -23.88 -23.82
N ARG A 211 -27.12 -25.12 -23.33
CA ARG A 211 -28.16 -26.12 -23.51
C ARG A 211 -29.33 -25.87 -22.59
#